data_ca5ed9c6264d18bef6e5c6ae61e22831
#
_entry.id   ca5ed9c6264d18bef6e5c6ae61e22831
#
_cell.length_a   1.000
_cell.length_b   1.000
_cell.length_c   1.000
_cell.angle_alpha   90.00
_cell.angle_beta   90.00
_cell.angle_gamma   90.00
#
_symmetry.space_group_name_H-M   'P 1'
#
loop_
_entity.id
_entity.type
_entity.pdbx_description
1 polymer ?
#
loop_
_entity_poly.entity_id
_entity_poly.type
_entity_poly.pdbx_seq_one_letter_code
_entity_poly.pdbx_strand_id
1 'polypeptide(L)'
;MIKKISLAALTISVLVACGRDGDPYLIDANRVGPLSREIKINQLDSIFSSDSIVRNTTGNRFLNATNDIHIYDRDGSPLLILEPVQQFDTTSTVGYIQVLDPRFETSKGLNTESTFGDVVKNYSISRIENTLNSAVVFIDELNMYLTIDKKELPSSLRFDTDSRINASQIPDDAKIKYFMISW
;
A
#
# COMPACT_ATOMS: atom_id res chain seq x y z
N MET A 1 -65.29 -10.20 -31.34
CA MET A 1 -64.54 -10.71 -30.19
C MET A 1 -63.03 -10.33 -30.40
N ILE A 2 -62.62 -9.26 -29.78
CA ILE A 2 -61.24 -8.75 -29.94
C ILE A 2 -60.46 -9.12 -28.67
N LYS A 3 -59.50 -10.07 -28.78
CA LYS A 3 -58.60 -10.44 -27.69
C LYS A 3 -57.55 -9.35 -27.49
N LYS A 4 -57.55 -8.71 -26.32
CA LYS A 4 -56.53 -7.80 -25.87
C LYS A 4 -55.29 -8.61 -25.42
N ILE A 5 -54.18 -8.48 -26.13
CA ILE A 5 -52.89 -9.04 -25.73
C ILE A 5 -52.21 -7.96 -24.91
N SER A 6 -52.11 -8.18 -23.59
CA SER A 6 -51.31 -7.33 -22.68
C SER A 6 -49.84 -7.71 -22.82
N LEU A 7 -49.03 -6.80 -23.37
CA LEU A 7 -47.59 -6.91 -23.45
C LEU A 7 -47.00 -6.43 -22.10
N ALA A 8 -46.62 -7.36 -21.25
CA ALA A 8 -45.91 -7.06 -20.02
C ALA A 8 -44.46 -6.71 -20.36
N ALA A 9 -44.08 -5.43 -20.25
CA ALA A 9 -42.68 -4.98 -20.38
C ALA A 9 -41.89 -5.38 -19.13
N LEU A 10 -41.03 -6.39 -19.27
CA LEU A 10 -40.08 -6.81 -18.24
C LEU A 10 -38.88 -5.85 -18.27
N THR A 11 -38.87 -4.84 -17.39
CA THR A 11 -37.74 -3.95 -17.19
C THR A 11 -36.63 -4.69 -16.44
N ILE A 12 -35.60 -5.14 -17.15
CA ILE A 12 -34.41 -5.71 -16.57
C ILE A 12 -33.53 -4.52 -16.07
N SER A 13 -33.57 -4.27 -14.75
CA SER A 13 -32.63 -3.36 -14.09
C SER A 13 -31.28 -4.02 -14.06
N VAL A 14 -30.37 -3.62 -14.97
CA VAL A 14 -28.96 -3.96 -14.92
C VAL A 14 -28.34 -3.14 -13.79
N LEU A 15 -28.14 -3.77 -12.63
CA LEU A 15 -27.28 -3.24 -11.60
C LEU A 15 -25.84 -3.30 -12.12
N VAL A 16 -25.36 -2.17 -12.66
CA VAL A 16 -23.93 -1.98 -12.92
C VAL A 16 -23.28 -1.91 -11.55
N ALA A 17 -22.74 -3.05 -11.10
CA ALA A 17 -21.78 -3.07 -10.01
C ALA A 17 -20.53 -2.33 -10.54
N CYS A 18 -20.37 -1.05 -10.21
CA CYS A 18 -19.10 -0.34 -10.34
C CYS A 18 -18.13 -1.01 -9.37
N GLY A 19 -17.42 -2.04 -9.83
CA GLY A 19 -16.27 -2.58 -9.14
C GLY A 19 -15.19 -1.52 -9.12
N ARG A 20 -14.50 -1.38 -7.99
CA ARG A 20 -13.33 -0.50 -7.84
C ARG A 20 -12.11 -0.95 -8.68
N ASP A 21 -12.26 -1.96 -9.52
CA ASP A 21 -11.19 -2.51 -10.36
C ASP A 21 -10.53 -1.50 -11.32
N GLY A 22 -11.20 -0.36 -11.56
CA GLY A 22 -10.69 0.76 -12.35
C GLY A 22 -10.08 1.90 -11.53
N ASP A 23 -10.05 1.81 -10.19
CA ASP A 23 -9.49 2.86 -9.33
C ASP A 23 -7.96 2.91 -9.46
N PRO A 24 -7.37 4.05 -9.91
CA PRO A 24 -5.92 4.19 -10.09
C PRO A 24 -5.14 4.23 -8.78
N TYR A 25 -5.82 4.27 -7.64
CA TYR A 25 -5.19 4.33 -6.31
C TYR A 25 -5.52 3.12 -5.43
N LEU A 26 -6.21 2.10 -5.96
CA LEU A 26 -6.56 0.92 -5.17
C LEU A 26 -5.31 0.10 -4.80
N ILE A 27 -5.26 -0.31 -3.53
CA ILE A 27 -4.28 -1.26 -3.00
C ILE A 27 -4.96 -2.61 -2.75
N ASP A 28 -4.41 -3.68 -3.30
CA ASP A 28 -4.74 -5.06 -2.95
C ASP A 28 -3.47 -5.94 -2.89
N ALA A 29 -3.62 -7.24 -2.62
CA ALA A 29 -2.49 -8.16 -2.43
C ALA A 29 -1.51 -8.24 -3.63
N ASN A 30 -1.97 -7.93 -4.84
CA ASN A 30 -1.21 -8.06 -6.09
C ASN A 30 -1.09 -6.74 -6.86
N ARG A 31 -1.65 -5.65 -6.32
CA ARG A 31 -1.74 -4.37 -7.01
C ARG A 31 -1.57 -3.19 -6.06
N VAL A 32 -0.83 -2.17 -6.50
CA VAL A 32 -0.75 -0.85 -5.88
C VAL A 32 -0.97 0.20 -6.97
N GLY A 33 -2.18 0.74 -7.04
CA GLY A 33 -2.57 1.62 -8.13
C GLY A 33 -2.41 0.94 -9.51
N PRO A 34 -1.59 1.50 -10.41
CA PRO A 34 -1.33 0.93 -11.74
C PRO A 34 -0.28 -0.20 -11.72
N LEU A 35 0.41 -0.42 -10.59
CA LEU A 35 1.45 -1.44 -10.48
C LEU A 35 0.85 -2.81 -10.16
N SER A 36 1.36 -3.86 -10.80
CA SER A 36 1.19 -5.26 -10.42
C SER A 36 2.55 -5.90 -10.11
N ARG A 37 2.54 -7.08 -9.45
CA ARG A 37 3.78 -7.78 -9.04
C ARG A 37 4.70 -8.15 -10.20
N GLU A 38 4.16 -8.32 -11.41
CA GLU A 38 4.92 -8.73 -12.59
C GLU A 38 5.58 -7.55 -13.32
N ILE A 39 5.25 -6.31 -12.94
CA ILE A 39 5.77 -5.11 -13.59
C ILE A 39 7.28 -5.01 -13.38
N LYS A 40 7.99 -4.83 -14.49
CA LYS A 40 9.43 -4.65 -14.51
C LYS A 40 9.81 -3.17 -14.42
N ILE A 41 10.97 -2.89 -13.87
CA ILE A 41 11.50 -1.52 -13.71
C ILE A 41 11.56 -0.74 -15.03
N ASN A 42 11.88 -1.41 -16.15
CA ASN A 42 11.91 -0.77 -17.46
C ASN A 42 10.52 -0.42 -18.05
N GLN A 43 9.43 -0.86 -17.42
CA GLN A 43 8.06 -0.55 -17.84
C GLN A 43 7.47 0.66 -17.10
N LEU A 44 8.13 1.14 -16.03
CA LEU A 44 7.62 2.21 -15.18
C LEU A 44 7.37 3.51 -15.94
N ASP A 45 8.24 3.88 -16.89
CA ASP A 45 8.07 5.11 -17.70
C ASP A 45 6.78 5.10 -18.54
N SER A 46 6.36 3.92 -18.98
CA SER A 46 5.09 3.76 -19.71
C SER A 46 3.89 3.82 -18.77
N ILE A 47 3.99 3.21 -17.58
CA ILE A 47 2.91 3.13 -16.60
C ILE A 47 2.63 4.50 -15.99
N PHE A 48 3.69 5.23 -15.63
CA PHE A 48 3.63 6.56 -15.02
C PHE A 48 3.93 7.67 -16.04
N SER A 49 3.44 7.51 -17.28
CA SER A 49 3.72 8.45 -18.38
C SER A 49 3.21 9.87 -18.12
N SER A 50 2.29 10.06 -17.19
CA SER A 50 1.79 11.37 -16.77
C SER A 50 2.45 11.91 -15.50
N ASP A 51 3.33 11.15 -14.88
CA ASP A 51 3.95 11.44 -13.59
C ASP A 51 5.47 11.63 -13.76
N SER A 52 6.13 12.12 -12.72
CA SER A 52 7.58 12.29 -12.71
C SER A 52 8.25 11.10 -12.02
N ILE A 53 9.27 10.54 -12.66
CA ILE A 53 10.05 9.43 -12.12
C ILE A 53 11.48 9.90 -11.83
N VAL A 54 11.90 9.85 -10.58
CA VAL A 54 13.27 10.15 -10.16
C VAL A 54 13.94 8.87 -9.71
N ARG A 55 15.00 8.47 -10.42
CA ARG A 55 15.80 7.30 -10.09
C ARG A 55 17.04 7.75 -9.33
N ASN A 56 17.14 7.38 -8.06
CA ASN A 56 18.33 7.65 -7.24
C ASN A 56 19.42 6.64 -7.60
N THR A 57 20.22 6.98 -8.60
CA THR A 57 21.38 6.18 -9.00
C THR A 57 22.67 6.67 -8.33
N THR A 58 22.58 7.61 -7.40
CA THR A 58 23.70 8.18 -6.65
C THR A 58 24.17 7.23 -5.57
N GLY A 59 25.05 6.33 -5.94
CA GLY A 59 25.75 5.48 -5.00
C GLY A 59 26.92 4.82 -5.69
N ASN A 60 28.09 4.99 -5.12
CA ASN A 60 29.22 4.16 -5.46
C ASN A 60 28.80 2.72 -5.11
N ARG A 61 28.87 1.76 -6.05
CA ARG A 61 28.54 0.34 -5.84
C ARG A 61 29.16 -0.29 -4.58
N PHE A 62 30.11 0.42 -3.99
CA PHE A 62 30.84 0.02 -2.79
C PHE A 62 30.30 0.60 -1.47
N LEU A 63 29.31 1.51 -1.49
CA LEU A 63 28.78 2.22 -0.32
C LEU A 63 27.25 2.14 -0.30
N ASN A 64 26.67 0.95 -0.06
CA ASN A 64 25.23 0.74 0.17
C ASN A 64 24.32 1.64 -0.70
N ALA A 65 24.61 1.70 -2.00
CA ALA A 65 23.82 2.47 -2.94
C ALA A 65 22.43 1.82 -3.08
N THR A 66 21.42 2.51 -2.64
CA THR A 66 20.04 2.13 -2.93
C THR A 66 19.68 2.63 -4.33
N ASN A 67 18.95 1.81 -5.07
CA ASN A 67 18.42 2.18 -6.40
C ASN A 67 16.91 2.45 -6.27
N ASP A 68 16.56 3.36 -5.34
CA ASP A 68 15.17 3.69 -5.09
C ASP A 68 14.61 4.55 -6.22
N ILE A 69 13.39 4.26 -6.60
CA ILE A 69 12.68 4.95 -7.66
C ILE A 69 11.52 5.71 -7.03
N HIS A 70 11.57 7.03 -7.09
CA HIS A 70 10.56 7.91 -6.54
C HIS A 70 9.58 8.34 -7.63
N ILE A 71 8.29 8.16 -7.37
CA ILE A 71 7.20 8.57 -8.24
C ILE A 71 6.52 9.80 -7.63
N TYR A 72 6.38 10.84 -8.44
CA TYR A 72 5.70 12.09 -8.08
C TYR A 72 4.58 12.36 -9.09
N ASP A 73 3.48 12.93 -8.64
CA ASP A 73 2.44 13.39 -9.55
C ASP A 73 2.89 14.66 -10.33
N ARG A 74 2.00 15.18 -11.20
CA ARG A 74 2.27 16.35 -12.04
C ARG A 74 2.55 17.62 -11.24
N ASP A 75 2.02 17.70 -10.02
CA ASP A 75 2.19 18.84 -9.14
C ASP A 75 3.45 18.72 -8.27
N GLY A 76 4.18 17.62 -8.41
CA GLY A 76 5.40 17.31 -7.66
C GLY A 76 5.15 16.71 -6.28
N SER A 77 3.91 16.30 -5.96
CA SER A 77 3.59 15.60 -4.72
C SER A 77 4.08 14.15 -4.78
N PRO A 78 4.73 13.65 -3.71
CA PRO A 78 5.27 12.29 -3.70
C PRO A 78 4.13 11.26 -3.62
N LEU A 79 4.17 10.27 -4.51
CA LEU A 79 3.20 9.18 -4.60
C LEU A 79 3.72 7.90 -3.96
N LEU A 80 4.83 7.37 -4.49
CA LEU A 80 5.39 6.08 -4.14
C LEU A 80 6.91 6.14 -4.12
N ILE A 81 7.54 5.29 -3.30
CA ILE A 81 8.95 4.91 -3.43
C ILE A 81 8.98 3.41 -3.74
N LEU A 82 9.68 3.03 -4.80
CA LEU A 82 9.78 1.66 -5.28
C LEU A 82 11.22 1.17 -5.12
N GLU A 83 11.38 -0.05 -4.59
CA GLU A 83 12.66 -0.72 -4.51
C GLU A 83 12.65 -1.98 -5.40
N PRO A 84 13.59 -2.12 -6.35
CA PRO A 84 13.72 -3.32 -7.16
C PRO A 84 14.12 -4.55 -6.32
N VAL A 85 13.65 -5.75 -6.69
CA VAL A 85 14.12 -7.02 -6.11
C VAL A 85 15.62 -7.16 -6.32
N GLN A 86 16.09 -6.85 -7.54
CA GLN A 86 17.52 -6.84 -7.87
C GLN A 86 17.96 -5.41 -8.16
N GLN A 87 18.85 -4.90 -7.33
CA GLN A 87 19.40 -3.55 -7.47
C GLN A 87 20.14 -3.40 -8.81
N PHE A 88 19.91 -2.27 -9.48
CA PHE A 88 20.53 -1.92 -10.77
C PHE A 88 20.18 -2.82 -11.97
N ASP A 89 19.17 -3.70 -11.82
CA ASP A 89 18.63 -4.50 -12.93
C ASP A 89 17.28 -3.95 -13.38
N THR A 90 17.24 -3.38 -14.58
CA THR A 90 16.01 -2.81 -15.17
C THR A 90 15.00 -3.88 -15.61
N THR A 91 15.40 -5.15 -15.67
CA THR A 91 14.52 -6.28 -15.96
C THR A 91 13.94 -6.92 -14.70
N SER A 92 14.43 -6.49 -13.51
CA SER A 92 13.88 -6.89 -12.22
C SER A 92 12.46 -6.38 -12.04
N THR A 93 11.70 -7.05 -11.20
CA THR A 93 10.40 -6.57 -10.72
C THR A 93 10.57 -5.64 -9.50
N VAL A 94 9.50 -4.97 -9.12
CA VAL A 94 9.42 -4.21 -7.86
C VAL A 94 9.28 -5.21 -6.71
N GLY A 95 10.09 -5.06 -5.66
CA GLY A 95 10.06 -5.90 -4.46
C GLY A 95 9.40 -5.23 -3.26
N TYR A 96 9.67 -3.93 -3.08
CA TYR A 96 9.07 -3.15 -2.01
C TYR A 96 8.48 -1.85 -2.55
N ILE A 97 7.35 -1.47 -1.97
CA ILE A 97 6.66 -0.20 -2.28
C ILE A 97 6.37 0.50 -0.97
N GLN A 98 6.89 1.71 -0.80
CA GLN A 98 6.42 2.63 0.22
C GLN A 98 5.35 3.52 -0.38
N VAL A 99 4.18 3.50 0.22
CA VAL A 99 3.07 4.40 -0.14
C VAL A 99 3.24 5.71 0.63
N LEU A 100 3.17 6.84 -0.08
CA LEU A 100 3.33 8.17 0.51
C LEU A 100 2.03 8.99 0.44
N ASP A 101 1.26 8.83 -0.61
CA ASP A 101 0.05 9.61 -0.86
C ASP A 101 -1.19 8.90 -0.28
N PRO A 102 -2.01 9.58 0.55
CA PRO A 102 -3.20 9.00 1.16
C PRO A 102 -4.33 8.66 0.18
N ARG A 103 -4.25 9.10 -1.09
CA ARG A 103 -5.18 8.65 -2.12
C ARG A 103 -5.08 7.15 -2.39
N PHE A 104 -3.88 6.57 -2.19
CA PHE A 104 -3.72 5.12 -2.24
C PHE A 104 -4.36 4.49 -1.02
N GLU A 105 -5.42 3.74 -1.25
CA GLU A 105 -6.16 3.08 -0.18
C GLU A 105 -6.55 1.64 -0.54
N THR A 106 -6.72 0.83 0.47
CA THR A 106 -7.28 -0.51 0.30
C THR A 106 -8.79 -0.45 0.05
N SER A 107 -9.39 -1.57 -0.37
CA SER A 107 -10.85 -1.67 -0.54
C SER A 107 -11.65 -1.36 0.74
N LYS A 108 -11.01 -1.47 1.91
CA LYS A 108 -11.59 -1.15 3.22
C LYS A 108 -11.19 0.25 3.73
N GLY A 109 -10.56 1.09 2.88
CA GLY A 109 -10.22 2.48 3.17
C GLY A 109 -8.98 2.68 4.03
N LEU A 110 -8.11 1.66 4.17
CA LEU A 110 -6.84 1.82 4.89
C LEU A 110 -5.82 2.53 4.00
N ASN A 111 -5.23 3.62 4.49
CA ASN A 111 -4.26 4.46 3.81
C ASN A 111 -3.18 5.00 4.77
N THR A 112 -2.31 5.89 4.30
CA THR A 112 -1.19 6.44 5.09
C THR A 112 -1.62 7.34 6.25
N GLU A 113 -2.84 7.87 6.26
CA GLU A 113 -3.40 8.70 7.33
C GLU A 113 -4.20 7.90 8.36
N SER A 114 -4.41 6.60 8.12
CA SER A 114 -5.12 5.71 9.03
C SER A 114 -4.37 5.51 10.34
N THR A 115 -5.11 5.12 11.37
CA THR A 115 -4.58 4.79 12.69
C THR A 115 -4.48 3.28 12.90
N PHE A 116 -3.84 2.86 13.98
CA PHE A 116 -3.78 1.44 14.35
C PHE A 116 -5.19 0.86 14.60
N GLY A 117 -6.11 1.63 15.17
CA GLY A 117 -7.50 1.22 15.36
C GLY A 117 -8.22 0.91 14.04
N ASP A 118 -7.94 1.67 12.97
CA ASP A 118 -8.48 1.37 11.64
C ASP A 118 -7.94 0.05 11.10
N VAL A 119 -6.67 -0.26 11.37
CA VAL A 119 -6.06 -1.55 11.01
C VAL A 119 -6.79 -2.69 11.70
N VAL A 120 -6.89 -2.66 13.03
CA VAL A 120 -7.51 -3.73 13.83
C VAL A 120 -8.98 -3.94 13.48
N LYS A 121 -9.69 -2.87 13.17
CA LYS A 121 -11.12 -2.92 12.78
C LYS A 121 -11.33 -3.65 11.45
N ASN A 122 -10.41 -3.52 10.51
CA ASN A 122 -10.61 -3.93 9.13
C ASN A 122 -9.80 -5.17 8.71
N TYR A 123 -8.68 -5.46 9.40
CA TYR A 123 -7.73 -6.48 8.98
C TYR A 123 -7.25 -7.36 10.13
N SER A 124 -6.91 -8.60 9.79
CA SER A 124 -6.26 -9.52 10.74
C SER A 124 -4.76 -9.25 10.77
N ILE A 125 -4.24 -8.96 11.96
CA ILE A 125 -2.80 -8.81 12.17
C ILE A 125 -2.18 -10.19 12.26
N SER A 126 -1.22 -10.49 11.37
CA SER A 126 -0.52 -11.78 11.34
C SER A 126 0.54 -11.86 12.44
N ARG A 127 1.32 -10.79 12.60
CA ARG A 127 2.34 -10.66 13.64
C ARG A 127 2.69 -9.19 13.88
N ILE A 128 3.31 -8.94 15.03
CA ILE A 128 3.90 -7.64 15.37
C ILE A 128 5.36 -7.90 15.76
N GLU A 129 6.28 -7.23 15.10
CA GLU A 129 7.71 -7.27 15.43
C GLU A 129 8.11 -6.03 16.21
N ASN A 130 8.83 -6.25 17.31
CA ASN A 130 9.38 -5.20 18.13
C ASN A 130 10.80 -4.87 17.65
N THR A 131 11.01 -3.64 17.19
CA THR A 131 12.32 -3.18 16.74
C THR A 131 12.86 -2.08 17.67
N LEU A 132 14.08 -1.61 17.43
CA LEU A 132 14.69 -0.56 18.23
C LEU A 132 13.81 0.71 18.31
N ASN A 133 13.23 1.13 17.18
CA ASN A 133 12.56 2.43 17.05
C ASN A 133 11.07 2.33 16.73
N SER A 134 10.54 1.13 16.51
CA SER A 134 9.16 0.96 16.04
C SER A 134 8.57 -0.41 16.37
N ALA A 135 7.25 -0.49 16.32
CA ALA A 135 6.50 -1.72 16.15
C ALA A 135 6.16 -1.88 14.67
N VAL A 136 6.46 -3.04 14.09
CA VAL A 136 6.14 -3.36 12.70
C VAL A 136 4.99 -4.35 12.69
N VAL A 137 3.86 -3.93 12.13
CA VAL A 137 2.59 -4.67 12.10
C VAL A 137 2.42 -5.29 10.72
N PHE A 138 2.26 -6.61 10.64
CA PHE A 138 2.14 -7.35 9.39
C PHE A 138 0.68 -7.75 9.11
N ILE A 139 0.26 -7.57 7.85
CA ILE A 139 -1.05 -7.90 7.31
C ILE A 139 -0.81 -8.77 6.06
N ASP A 140 -0.66 -10.08 6.28
CA ASP A 140 -0.24 -11.03 5.23
C ASP A 140 -1.25 -11.12 4.08
N GLU A 141 -2.55 -10.93 4.35
CA GLU A 141 -3.59 -10.94 3.30
C GLU A 141 -3.39 -9.86 2.21
N LEU A 142 -2.61 -8.80 2.52
CA LEU A 142 -2.30 -7.70 1.60
C LEU A 142 -0.81 -7.65 1.21
N ASN A 143 0.02 -8.58 1.70
CA ASN A 143 1.48 -8.49 1.60
C ASN A 143 2.00 -7.14 2.13
N MET A 144 1.40 -6.65 3.21
CA MET A 144 1.59 -5.32 3.76
C MET A 144 2.24 -5.38 5.13
N TYR A 145 3.09 -4.40 5.42
CA TYR A 145 3.50 -4.11 6.78
C TYR A 145 3.49 -2.61 7.06
N LEU A 146 3.07 -2.28 8.27
CA LEU A 146 2.91 -0.90 8.74
C LEU A 146 3.87 -0.66 9.88
N THR A 147 4.54 0.47 9.88
CA THR A 147 5.46 0.85 10.95
C THR A 147 4.82 1.90 11.85
N ILE A 148 4.81 1.63 13.15
CA ILE A 148 4.36 2.55 14.19
C ILE A 148 5.58 2.96 15.02
N ASP A 149 5.85 4.25 15.13
CA ASP A 149 6.98 4.76 15.91
C ASP A 149 6.79 4.44 17.40
N LYS A 150 7.85 4.04 18.10
CA LYS A 150 7.77 3.75 19.54
C LYS A 150 7.29 4.92 20.39
N LYS A 151 7.39 6.16 19.93
CA LYS A 151 6.83 7.33 20.62
C LYS A 151 5.30 7.29 20.72
N GLU A 152 4.62 6.60 19.81
CA GLU A 152 3.16 6.38 19.84
C GLU A 152 2.75 5.32 20.88
N LEU A 153 3.70 4.49 21.35
CA LEU A 153 3.45 3.42 22.29
C LEU A 153 3.48 3.90 23.75
N PRO A 154 2.87 3.17 24.68
CA PRO A 154 3.02 3.40 26.12
C PRO A 154 4.48 3.41 26.56
N SER A 155 4.81 4.19 27.58
CA SER A 155 6.20 4.38 28.06
C SER A 155 6.92 3.07 28.40
N SER A 156 6.20 2.06 28.87
CA SER A 156 6.74 0.74 29.20
C SER A 156 7.30 -0.03 27.99
N LEU A 157 6.83 0.30 26.77
CA LEU A 157 7.26 -0.36 25.53
C LEU A 157 8.27 0.45 24.73
N ARG A 158 8.43 1.74 25.03
CA ARG A 158 9.26 2.65 24.22
C ARG A 158 10.73 2.25 24.20
N PHE A 159 11.23 1.74 25.30
CA PHE A 159 12.66 1.41 25.47
C PHE A 159 12.92 -0.10 25.56
N ASP A 160 11.87 -0.89 25.54
CA ASP A 160 11.95 -2.34 25.57
C ASP A 160 12.02 -2.88 24.14
N THR A 161 13.10 -3.59 23.82
CA THR A 161 13.32 -4.22 22.50
C THR A 161 13.11 -5.72 22.52
N ASP A 162 13.06 -6.33 23.70
CA ASP A 162 13.09 -7.77 23.86
C ASP A 162 11.70 -8.38 24.06
N SER A 163 10.76 -7.60 24.60
CA SER A 163 9.39 -8.07 24.84
C SER A 163 8.58 -8.11 23.55
N ARG A 164 7.71 -9.11 23.45
CA ARG A 164 6.69 -9.15 22.40
C ARG A 164 5.67 -8.03 22.62
N ILE A 165 5.34 -7.33 21.55
CA ILE A 165 4.25 -6.36 21.54
C ILE A 165 2.97 -7.07 21.10
N ASN A 166 1.92 -7.01 21.91
CA ASN A 166 0.58 -7.48 21.56
C ASN A 166 -0.25 -6.32 20.99
N ALA A 167 -1.17 -6.63 20.09
CA ALA A 167 -2.05 -5.61 19.49
C ALA A 167 -2.79 -4.76 20.55
N SER A 168 -3.25 -5.39 21.63
CA SER A 168 -3.94 -4.70 22.73
C SER A 168 -3.09 -3.68 23.51
N GLN A 169 -1.79 -3.64 23.28
CA GLN A 169 -0.86 -2.71 23.93
C GLN A 169 -0.57 -1.47 23.06
N ILE A 170 -0.97 -1.49 21.79
CA ILE A 170 -0.82 -0.36 20.88
C ILE A 170 -2.09 0.48 20.96
N PRO A 171 -1.99 1.80 21.21
CA PRO A 171 -3.15 2.68 21.23
C PRO A 171 -3.88 2.71 19.88
N ASP A 172 -5.20 2.78 19.89
CA ASP A 172 -6.01 2.82 18.67
C ASP A 172 -5.72 4.07 17.82
N ASP A 173 -5.32 5.17 18.45
CA ASP A 173 -4.97 6.45 17.81
C ASP A 173 -3.50 6.53 17.37
N ALA A 174 -2.72 5.47 17.58
CA ALA A 174 -1.32 5.41 17.16
C ALA A 174 -1.23 5.55 15.63
N LYS A 175 -0.37 6.49 15.19
CA LYS A 175 -0.23 6.84 13.77
C LYS A 175 0.69 5.88 13.04
N ILE A 176 0.32 5.57 11.80
CA ILE A 176 1.17 4.84 10.86
C ILE A 176 2.26 5.79 10.39
N LYS A 177 3.52 5.37 10.57
CA LYS A 177 4.70 6.12 10.12
C LYS A 177 5.12 5.75 8.70
N TYR A 178 5.13 4.45 8.41
CA TYR A 178 5.44 3.92 7.08
C TYR A 178 4.39 2.89 6.68
N PHE A 179 3.91 3.01 5.46
CA PHE A 179 2.94 2.13 4.84
C PHE A 179 3.65 1.39 3.70
N MET A 180 3.91 0.10 3.89
CA MET A 180 4.79 -0.69 3.04
C MET A 180 4.09 -1.90 2.47
N ILE A 181 4.35 -2.19 1.19
CA ILE A 181 3.94 -3.41 0.50
C ILE A 181 5.21 -4.19 0.13
N SER A 182 5.21 -5.50 0.33
CA SER A 182 6.32 -6.41 -0.02
C SER A 182 5.83 -7.48 -0.98
N TRP A 183 6.40 -7.58 -2.16
CA TRP A 183 6.02 -8.54 -3.20
C TRP A 183 7.05 -9.64 -3.39
#